data_6bd9f8909638cc78d43504b6dca02041
#
_entry.id   6bd9f8909638cc78d43504b6dca02041
#
_cell.length_a   1.000
_cell.length_b   1.000
_cell.length_c   1.000
_cell.angle_alpha   90.00
_cell.angle_beta   90.00
_cell.angle_gamma   90.00
#
_symmetry.space_group_name_H-M   'P 1'
#
loop_
_entity.id
_entity.type
_entity.pdbx_description
1 polymer ?
#
loop_
_entity_poly.entity_id
_entity_poly.type
_entity_poly.pdbx_seq_one_letter_code
_entity_poly.pdbx_strand_id
1 'polypeptide(L)'
;MLGVSRTVRDGRTVEYEFVLIRAAADRTLAYHAHPSGQSPTEFRLLHQTDREVVFENAAHDFPQRVGYRLENDGALTAWIEGSRGGALNRIPFPMRRVSCDSTDPSAPTRVKVYPVAPPGDD
;
A
#
# COMPACT_ATOMS: atom_id res chain seq x y z
N MET A 1 2.99 8.92 1.22
CA MET A 1 2.27 7.97 2.10
C MET A 1 3.19 6.83 2.44
N LEU A 2 3.16 6.40 3.67
CA LEU A 2 3.84 5.18 4.14
C LEU A 2 2.78 4.21 4.65
N GLY A 3 2.84 2.96 4.23
CA GLY A 3 1.91 1.92 4.63
C GLY A 3 2.64 0.66 5.11
N VAL A 4 1.97 -0.06 5.98
CA VAL A 4 2.41 -1.38 6.45
C VAL A 4 1.23 -2.31 6.42
N SER A 5 1.43 -3.52 5.91
CA SER A 5 0.47 -4.60 6.01
C SER A 5 1.13 -5.85 6.57
N ARG A 6 0.33 -6.72 7.16
CA ARG A 6 0.77 -8.05 7.57
C ARG A 6 -0.34 -9.06 7.41
N THR A 7 0.02 -10.27 7.07
CA THR A 7 -0.88 -11.42 7.05
C THR A 7 -0.61 -12.26 8.28
N VAL A 8 -1.66 -12.50 9.06
CA VAL A 8 -1.60 -13.33 10.27
C VAL A 8 -2.29 -14.65 10.01
N ARG A 9 -1.61 -15.74 10.33
CA ARG A 9 -2.15 -17.09 10.29
C ARG A 9 -1.78 -17.81 11.58
N ASP A 10 -2.76 -18.40 12.25
CA ASP A 10 -2.58 -19.10 13.54
C ASP A 10 -1.83 -18.25 14.60
N GLY A 11 -2.20 -16.96 14.69
CA GLY A 11 -1.61 -16.01 15.63
C GLY A 11 -0.19 -15.53 15.30
N ARG A 12 0.35 -15.92 14.15
CA ARG A 12 1.70 -15.56 13.71
C ARG A 12 1.66 -14.72 12.44
N THR A 13 2.53 -13.74 12.37
CA THR A 13 2.77 -13.00 11.12
C THR A 13 3.51 -13.91 10.14
N VAL A 14 2.87 -14.25 9.01
CA VAL A 14 3.46 -15.09 7.96
C VAL A 14 4.00 -14.27 6.79
N GLU A 15 3.43 -13.09 6.56
CA GLU A 15 3.87 -12.14 5.53
C GLU A 15 3.70 -10.72 6.05
N TYR A 16 4.54 -9.81 5.59
CA TYR A 16 4.39 -8.38 5.80
C TYR A 16 4.89 -7.61 4.58
N GLU A 17 4.41 -6.40 4.42
CA GLU A 17 4.80 -5.51 3.34
C GLU A 17 4.90 -4.09 3.83
N PHE A 18 5.97 -3.39 3.43
CA PHE A 18 6.09 -1.95 3.54
C PHE A 18 5.78 -1.32 2.18
N VAL A 19 5.01 -0.24 2.21
CA VAL A 19 4.61 0.50 1.03
C VAL A 19 5.00 1.96 1.18
N LEU A 20 5.61 2.51 0.14
CA LEU A 20 5.92 3.93 0.07
C LEU A 20 5.33 4.50 -1.22
N ILE A 21 4.46 5.51 -1.10
CA ILE A 21 4.00 6.30 -2.24
C ILE A 21 4.64 7.68 -2.14
N ARG A 22 5.44 8.02 -3.14
CA ARG A 22 6.14 9.30 -3.23
C ARG A 22 6.26 9.77 -4.67
N ALA A 23 6.58 11.07 -4.84
CA ALA A 23 6.94 11.59 -6.14
C ALA A 23 8.28 11.00 -6.61
N ALA A 24 8.32 10.54 -7.84
CA ALA A 24 9.54 10.18 -8.53
C ALA A 24 10.30 11.44 -9.00
N ALA A 25 11.47 11.27 -9.63
CA ALA A 25 12.28 12.38 -10.12
C ALA A 25 11.57 13.26 -11.15
N ASP A 26 10.63 12.70 -11.94
CA ASP A 26 9.78 13.38 -12.90
C ASP A 26 8.53 14.03 -12.28
N ARG A 27 8.42 14.04 -10.94
CA ARG A 27 7.29 14.51 -10.12
C ARG A 27 6.00 13.71 -10.25
N THR A 28 5.96 12.62 -10.98
CA THR A 28 4.83 11.68 -10.95
C THR A 28 4.89 10.83 -9.70
N LEU A 29 3.72 10.39 -9.21
CA LEU A 29 3.66 9.49 -8.09
C LEU A 29 4.12 8.08 -8.50
N ALA A 30 4.83 7.42 -7.61
CA ALA A 30 5.20 6.02 -7.75
C ALA A 30 4.89 5.27 -6.44
N TYR A 31 4.46 4.03 -6.59
CA TYR A 31 4.18 3.10 -5.51
C TYR A 31 5.34 2.12 -5.41
N HIS A 32 5.99 2.11 -4.26
CA HIS A 32 7.11 1.21 -3.97
C HIS A 32 6.66 0.15 -2.98
N ALA A 33 6.64 -1.09 -3.41
CA ALA A 33 6.33 -2.25 -2.58
C ALA A 33 7.60 -2.93 -2.08
N HIS A 34 7.65 -3.22 -0.79
CA HIS A 34 8.72 -3.97 -0.14
C HIS A 34 8.12 -5.16 0.61
N PRO A 35 7.71 -6.22 -0.11
CA PRO A 35 7.14 -7.41 0.50
C PRO A 35 8.21 -8.28 1.16
N SER A 36 7.85 -8.97 2.24
CA SER A 36 8.72 -9.96 2.86
C SER A 36 8.98 -11.14 1.91
N GLY A 37 10.23 -11.57 1.83
CA GLY A 37 10.62 -12.72 1.02
C GLY A 37 10.64 -12.50 -0.49
N GLN A 38 10.42 -11.26 -0.96
CA GLN A 38 10.44 -10.90 -2.38
C GLN A 38 11.25 -9.63 -2.62
N SER A 39 11.70 -9.44 -3.84
CA SER A 39 12.39 -8.23 -4.25
C SER A 39 11.46 -7.02 -4.25
N PRO A 40 11.94 -5.82 -3.90
CA PRO A 40 11.18 -4.60 -4.05
C PRO A 40 10.72 -4.37 -5.48
N THR A 41 9.51 -3.80 -5.62
CA THR A 41 8.90 -3.53 -6.92
C THR A 41 8.31 -2.13 -6.96
N GLU A 42 8.47 -1.45 -8.08
CA GLU A 42 7.87 -0.15 -8.35
C GLU A 42 6.68 -0.29 -9.30
N PHE A 43 5.59 0.40 -8.95
CA PHE A 43 4.40 0.57 -9.79
C PHE A 43 4.26 2.06 -10.11
N ARG A 44 4.07 2.41 -11.38
CA ARG A 44 3.96 3.79 -11.83
C ARG A 44 2.52 4.24 -11.89
N LEU A 45 2.31 5.53 -11.71
CA LEU A 45 0.99 6.13 -11.81
C LEU A 45 0.37 5.84 -13.19
N LEU A 46 -0.80 5.19 -13.19
CA LEU A 46 -1.60 4.92 -14.38
C LEU A 46 -2.75 5.91 -14.50
N HIS A 47 -3.43 6.20 -13.38
CA HIS A 47 -4.65 6.99 -13.34
C HIS A 47 -4.79 7.69 -11.99
N GLN A 48 -5.26 8.93 -12.00
CA GLN A 48 -5.51 9.71 -10.80
C GLN A 48 -6.72 10.62 -10.99
N THR A 49 -7.59 10.65 -9.99
CA THR A 49 -8.65 11.64 -9.81
C THR A 49 -8.58 12.20 -8.38
N ASP A 50 -9.49 13.07 -8.01
CA ASP A 50 -9.58 13.60 -6.64
C ASP A 50 -9.87 12.51 -5.59
N ARG A 51 -10.38 11.35 -6.02
CA ARG A 51 -10.80 10.28 -5.12
C ARG A 51 -10.18 8.93 -5.39
N GLU A 52 -9.46 8.79 -6.49
CA GLU A 52 -8.92 7.49 -6.91
C GLU A 52 -7.52 7.64 -7.45
N VAL A 53 -6.68 6.68 -7.12
CA VAL A 53 -5.34 6.55 -7.70
C VAL A 53 -5.07 5.10 -8.03
N VAL A 54 -4.52 4.85 -9.21
CA VAL A 54 -4.14 3.52 -9.68
C VAL A 54 -2.70 3.54 -10.15
N PHE A 55 -1.93 2.58 -9.68
CA PHE A 55 -0.54 2.34 -10.09
C PHE A 55 -0.45 1.03 -10.85
N GLU A 56 0.46 0.96 -11.81
CA GLU A 56 0.65 -0.21 -12.65
C GLU A 56 2.12 -0.59 -12.81
N ASN A 57 2.37 -1.88 -12.80
CA ASN A 57 3.57 -2.51 -13.36
C ASN A 57 3.12 -3.69 -14.23
N ALA A 58 2.99 -3.46 -15.53
CA ALA A 58 2.46 -4.44 -16.47
C ALA A 58 3.36 -5.68 -16.64
N ALA A 59 4.64 -5.56 -16.30
CA ALA A 59 5.61 -6.64 -16.36
C ALA A 59 5.65 -7.50 -15.09
N HIS A 60 4.95 -7.07 -14.02
CA HIS A 60 4.89 -7.81 -12.78
C HIS A 60 3.95 -9.02 -12.93
N ASP A 61 4.22 -10.09 -12.17
CA ASP A 61 3.24 -11.13 -11.94
C ASP A 61 2.03 -10.55 -11.21
N PHE A 62 1.01 -11.34 -10.95
CA PHE A 62 -0.12 -10.82 -10.18
C PHE A 62 0.35 -10.26 -8.81
N PRO A 63 -0.07 -9.03 -8.44
CA PRO A 63 -0.89 -8.07 -9.19
C PRO A 63 -0.08 -7.22 -10.16
N GLN A 64 -0.70 -6.77 -11.26
CA GLN A 64 -0.13 -5.76 -12.14
C GLN A 64 -0.56 -4.34 -11.78
N ARG A 65 -1.68 -4.19 -11.02
CA ARG A 65 -2.20 -2.90 -10.59
C ARG A 65 -2.52 -2.89 -9.11
N VAL A 66 -2.30 -1.74 -8.50
CA VAL A 66 -2.69 -1.42 -7.13
C VAL A 66 -3.49 -0.12 -7.16
N GLY A 67 -4.65 -0.11 -6.54
CA GLY A 67 -5.51 1.05 -6.53
C GLY A 67 -6.01 1.42 -5.13
N TYR A 68 -6.38 2.69 -4.97
CA TYR A 68 -7.00 3.24 -3.78
C TYR A 68 -8.14 4.17 -4.19
N ARG A 69 -9.27 4.04 -3.51
CA ARG A 69 -10.43 4.93 -3.67
C ARG A 69 -10.88 5.44 -2.32
N LEU A 70 -11.05 6.76 -2.24
CA LEU A 70 -11.70 7.41 -1.11
C LEU A 70 -13.22 7.36 -1.32
N GLU A 71 -13.92 6.65 -0.45
CA GLU A 71 -15.36 6.50 -0.50
C GLU A 71 -16.09 7.74 0.05
N ASN A 72 -17.38 7.87 -0.25
CA ASN A 72 -18.18 9.04 0.16
C ASN A 72 -18.32 9.18 1.68
N ASP A 73 -18.25 8.09 2.41
CA ASP A 73 -18.30 8.05 3.88
C ASP A 73 -16.94 8.30 4.56
N GLY A 74 -15.89 8.54 3.77
CA GLY A 74 -14.52 8.73 4.25
C GLY A 74 -13.73 7.44 4.45
N ALA A 75 -14.33 6.28 4.19
CA ALA A 75 -13.61 5.01 4.15
C ALA A 75 -12.66 4.96 2.95
N LEU A 76 -11.65 4.12 3.02
CA LEU A 76 -10.71 3.88 1.95
C LEU A 76 -10.87 2.45 1.46
N THR A 77 -11.06 2.26 0.16
CA THR A 77 -10.99 0.95 -0.48
C THR A 77 -9.70 0.85 -1.26
N ALA A 78 -8.81 -0.05 -0.84
CA ALA A 78 -7.67 -0.47 -1.63
C ALA A 78 -8.02 -1.73 -2.42
N TRP A 79 -7.36 -1.95 -3.54
CA TRP A 79 -7.46 -3.22 -4.27
C TRP A 79 -6.17 -3.54 -4.99
N ILE A 80 -6.00 -4.82 -5.25
CA ILE A 80 -5.01 -5.31 -6.19
C ILE A 80 -5.73 -6.01 -7.32
N GLU A 81 -5.23 -5.88 -8.54
CA GLU A 81 -5.81 -6.53 -9.70
C GLU A 81 -4.77 -6.91 -10.74
N GLY A 82 -5.13 -7.86 -11.56
CA GLY A 82 -4.31 -8.30 -12.66
C GLY A 82 -4.77 -9.61 -13.26
N SER A 83 -4.04 -10.09 -14.25
CA SER A 83 -4.28 -11.39 -14.86
C SER A 83 -3.62 -12.48 -14.04
N ARG A 84 -4.39 -13.50 -13.72
CA ARG A 84 -3.93 -14.73 -13.10
C ARG A 84 -4.59 -15.91 -13.81
N GLY A 85 -3.78 -16.78 -14.42
CA GLY A 85 -4.31 -17.92 -15.16
C GLY A 85 -5.18 -17.54 -16.37
N GLY A 86 -4.90 -16.39 -17.03
CA GLY A 86 -5.65 -15.88 -18.17
C GLY A 86 -6.95 -15.13 -17.83
N ALA A 87 -7.33 -15.04 -16.55
CA ALA A 87 -8.51 -14.31 -16.09
C ALA A 87 -8.12 -13.06 -15.32
N LEU A 88 -8.87 -11.97 -15.50
CA LEU A 88 -8.72 -10.75 -14.70
C LEU A 88 -9.32 -10.98 -13.30
N ASN A 89 -8.52 -10.75 -12.27
CA ASN A 89 -8.91 -10.87 -10.88
C ASN A 89 -8.70 -9.54 -10.16
N ARG A 90 -9.63 -9.18 -9.30
CA ARG A 90 -9.52 -8.04 -8.38
C ARG A 90 -9.81 -8.50 -6.97
N ILE A 91 -8.94 -8.13 -6.03
CA ILE A 91 -9.09 -8.41 -4.60
C ILE A 91 -9.20 -7.08 -3.88
N PRO A 92 -10.37 -6.74 -3.28
CA PRO A 92 -10.55 -5.51 -2.53
C PRO A 92 -10.07 -5.67 -1.07
N PHE A 93 -9.61 -4.56 -0.51
CA PHE A 93 -9.25 -4.41 0.90
C PHE A 93 -9.94 -3.16 1.46
N PRO A 94 -11.16 -3.29 2.00
CA PRO A 94 -11.82 -2.16 2.63
C PRO A 94 -11.11 -1.76 3.92
N MET A 95 -10.91 -0.45 4.10
CA MET A 95 -10.22 0.12 5.25
C MET A 95 -11.06 1.24 5.85
N ARG A 96 -10.98 1.40 7.14
CA ARG A 96 -11.60 2.51 7.87
C ARG A 96 -10.56 3.40 8.51
N ARG A 97 -10.88 4.67 8.66
CA ARG A 97 -10.04 5.59 9.43
C ARG A 97 -10.20 5.29 10.92
N VAL A 98 -9.10 5.23 11.64
CA VAL A 98 -9.06 5.12 13.10
C VAL A 98 -8.21 6.26 13.67
N SER A 99 -8.54 6.70 14.89
CA SER A 99 -7.68 7.64 15.62
C SER A 99 -6.42 6.91 16.10
N CYS A 100 -5.27 7.57 16.01
CA CYS A 100 -4.02 7.05 16.57
C CYS A 100 -4.05 7.00 18.11
N ASP A 101 -4.95 7.76 18.74
CA ASP A 101 -5.13 7.80 20.19
C ASP A 101 -6.31 6.92 20.65
N SER A 102 -6.84 6.09 19.74
CA SER A 102 -7.96 5.20 20.05
C SER A 102 -7.57 4.14 21.08
N THR A 103 -8.41 3.97 22.08
CA THR A 103 -8.34 2.86 23.04
C THR A 103 -9.04 1.60 22.52
N ASP A 104 -9.50 1.61 21.29
CA ASP A 104 -10.13 0.46 20.63
C ASP A 104 -9.14 -0.69 20.57
N PRO A 105 -9.40 -1.82 21.22
CA PRO A 105 -8.50 -2.98 21.22
C PRO A 105 -8.33 -3.62 19.84
N SER A 106 -9.22 -3.31 18.89
CA SER A 106 -9.10 -3.73 17.48
C SER A 106 -8.26 -2.77 16.64
N ALA A 107 -7.89 -1.60 17.18
CA ALA A 107 -7.03 -0.66 16.49
C ALA A 107 -5.60 -1.24 16.36
N PRO A 108 -4.91 -0.97 15.25
CA PRO A 108 -3.52 -1.41 15.11
C PRO A 108 -2.66 -0.80 16.22
N THR A 109 -1.78 -1.62 16.78
CA THR A 109 -0.84 -1.16 17.80
C THR A 109 -0.06 0.04 17.29
N ARG A 110 0.01 1.10 18.10
CA ARG A 110 0.71 2.33 17.77
C ARG A 110 2.18 2.02 17.45
N VAL A 111 2.58 2.24 16.22
CA VAL A 111 3.99 2.16 15.84
C VAL A 111 4.66 3.46 16.28
N LYS A 112 5.69 3.37 17.11
CA LYS A 112 6.56 4.53 17.37
C LYS A 112 7.32 4.85 16.09
N VAL A 113 7.02 6.00 15.51
CA VAL A 113 7.81 6.55 14.40
C VAL A 113 9.01 7.25 15.02
N TYR A 114 10.19 6.75 14.78
CA TYR A 114 11.42 7.47 15.08
C TYR A 114 11.74 8.37 13.89
N PRO A 115 11.99 9.67 14.11
CA PRO A 115 12.44 10.52 13.02
C PRO A 115 13.77 9.96 12.49
N VAL A 116 13.81 9.70 11.19
CA VAL A 116 15.08 9.43 10.51
C VAL A 116 15.90 10.70 10.59
N ALA A 117 17.09 10.61 11.16
CA ALA A 117 18.02 11.73 11.13
C ALA A 117 18.26 12.12 9.67
N PRO A 118 18.30 13.44 9.34
CA PRO A 118 18.66 13.84 8.00
C PRO A 118 20.04 13.26 7.66
N PRO A 119 20.28 12.88 6.40
CA PRO A 119 21.61 12.45 6.00
C PRO A 119 22.58 13.56 6.38
N GLY A 120 23.61 13.19 7.13
CA GLY A 120 24.66 14.14 7.49
C GLY A 120 25.24 14.73 6.21
N ASP A 121 25.40 16.05 6.19
CA ASP A 121 26.17 16.73 5.15
C ASP A 121 27.64 16.28 5.31
N ASP A 122 28.02 15.33 4.48
CA ASP A 122 29.44 15.02 4.23
C ASP A 122 29.97 15.90 3.09
#